data_fef015c00adbfcdef35708500ee3b1ad
#
_entry.id   fef015c00adbfcdef35708500ee3b1ad
#
_cell.length_a   1.000
_cell.length_b   1.000
_cell.length_c   1.000
_cell.angle_alpha   90.00
_cell.angle_beta   90.00
_cell.angle_gamma   90.00
#
_symmetry.space_group_name_H-M   'P 1'
#
loop_
_entity.id
_entity.type
_entity.pdbx_description
1 polymer ?
#
loop_
_entity_poly.entity_id
_entity_poly.type
_entity_poly.pdbx_seq_one_letter_code
_entity_poly.pdbx_strand_id
1 'polypeptide(L)'
;MSRSLFLIAAAALLLGACDQSPPPAAPPPPMQQPVASTFRVLFASGSSTVQTPELATVRQAAVAYKARPGGNIVLTGHTDTTGNAGYNQVLSQRRVAAVTAALAAEGVPASSITSSASGETNPPVQTGDQVSDQKNRSVEIVVSMPPPRMTDAQYCAMLAPKVREVSRGNDPSGNLGRALANCQAGTGDYGIPFMTSFLTQNNVPVPPRT
;
A
#
# COMPACT_ATOMS: atom_id res chain seq x y z
N MET A 1 73.83 -9.64 57.64
CA MET A 1 72.72 -10.59 57.80
C MET A 1 71.46 -9.88 57.29
N SER A 2 71.10 -10.06 56.02
CA SER A 2 69.91 -9.38 55.48
C SER A 2 69.20 -10.38 54.58
N ARG A 3 67.98 -10.73 54.96
CA ARG A 3 67.09 -11.68 54.27
C ARG A 3 66.22 -10.91 53.27
N SER A 4 66.44 -11.13 51.99
CA SER A 4 65.59 -10.63 50.91
C SER A 4 64.39 -11.50 50.77
N LEU A 5 63.21 -10.87 50.93
CA LEU A 5 61.92 -11.46 50.60
C LEU A 5 61.61 -11.17 49.09
N PHE A 6 61.49 -12.25 48.33
CA PHE A 6 60.92 -12.15 46.97
C PHE A 6 59.40 -12.20 47.02
N LEU A 7 58.72 -11.10 46.61
CA LEU A 7 57.31 -11.06 46.34
C LEU A 7 57.04 -11.43 44.90
N ILE A 8 56.40 -12.58 44.68
CA ILE A 8 55.92 -13.03 43.38
C ILE A 8 54.53 -12.40 43.19
N ALA A 9 54.47 -11.44 42.27
CA ALA A 9 53.19 -10.87 41.83
C ALA A 9 52.58 -11.76 40.74
N ALA A 10 51.52 -12.46 41.06
CA ALA A 10 50.72 -13.22 40.08
C ALA A 10 49.81 -12.25 39.32
N ALA A 11 50.11 -12.01 38.05
CA ALA A 11 49.26 -11.25 37.13
C ALA A 11 48.11 -12.17 36.65
N ALA A 12 46.92 -11.94 37.16
CA ALA A 12 45.71 -12.57 36.64
C ALA A 12 45.27 -11.88 35.34
N LEU A 13 45.46 -12.54 34.22
CA LEU A 13 44.88 -12.14 32.91
C LEU A 13 43.36 -12.40 32.92
N LEU A 14 42.59 -11.37 33.11
CA LEU A 14 41.15 -11.39 32.87
C LEU A 14 40.93 -11.39 31.35
N LEU A 15 40.65 -12.55 30.77
CA LEU A 15 40.09 -12.71 29.43
C LEU A 15 38.63 -12.25 29.48
N GLY A 16 38.40 -10.98 29.21
CA GLY A 16 37.07 -10.45 28.96
C GLY A 16 36.54 -11.03 27.62
N ALA A 17 35.71 -12.06 27.69
CA ALA A 17 34.93 -12.49 26.57
C ALA A 17 33.94 -11.37 26.21
N CYS A 18 34.19 -10.64 25.12
CA CYS A 18 33.21 -9.75 24.53
C CYS A 18 32.06 -10.60 23.99
N ASP A 19 31.02 -10.72 24.76
CA ASP A 19 29.73 -11.22 24.31
C ASP A 19 29.13 -10.16 23.37
N GLN A 20 29.49 -10.26 22.08
CA GLN A 20 28.90 -9.46 21.01
C GLN A 20 27.63 -10.17 20.54
N SER A 21 26.57 -10.13 21.34
CA SER A 21 25.24 -10.43 20.86
C SER A 21 24.93 -9.48 19.70
N PRO A 22 24.58 -9.97 18.50
CA PRO A 22 24.23 -9.10 17.39
C PRO A 22 23.06 -8.22 17.80
N PRO A 23 23.03 -6.94 17.42
CA PRO A 23 21.92 -6.05 17.74
C PRO A 23 20.61 -6.66 17.24
N PRO A 24 19.49 -6.53 18.00
CA PRO A 24 18.20 -7.04 17.59
C PRO A 24 17.87 -6.49 16.20
N ALA A 25 17.44 -7.40 15.30
CA ALA A 25 17.04 -7.02 13.94
C ALA A 25 16.01 -5.89 14.01
N ALA A 26 16.23 -4.84 13.25
CA ALA A 26 15.26 -3.73 13.15
C ALA A 26 13.88 -4.31 12.79
N PRO A 27 12.79 -3.83 13.43
CA PRO A 27 11.45 -4.29 13.08
C PRO A 27 11.21 -4.07 11.58
N PRO A 28 10.51 -5.00 10.91
CA PRO A 28 10.19 -4.83 9.50
C PRO A 28 9.44 -3.50 9.30
N PRO A 29 9.74 -2.78 8.22
CA PRO A 29 9.04 -1.53 7.94
C PRO A 29 7.53 -1.79 7.92
N PRO A 30 6.71 -0.91 8.51
CA PRO A 30 5.27 -1.08 8.52
C PRO A 30 4.78 -1.27 7.10
N MET A 31 3.97 -2.33 6.88
CA MET A 31 3.31 -2.55 5.58
C MET A 31 2.50 -1.31 5.26
N GLN A 32 2.89 -0.59 4.22
CA GLN A 32 2.19 0.60 3.80
C GLN A 32 0.81 0.17 3.29
N GLN A 33 -0.24 0.59 4.00
CA GLN A 33 -1.61 0.33 3.60
C GLN A 33 -1.88 1.03 2.25
N PRO A 34 -2.79 0.47 1.42
CA PRO A 34 -3.19 1.12 0.19
C PRO A 34 -3.68 2.54 0.50
N VAL A 35 -3.04 3.52 -0.10
CA VAL A 35 -3.43 4.92 0.09
C VAL A 35 -4.62 5.18 -0.83
N ALA A 36 -5.79 5.39 -0.25
CA ALA A 36 -6.97 5.82 -0.98
C ALA A 36 -7.10 7.35 -0.88
N SER A 37 -7.36 7.99 -2.02
CA SER A 37 -7.70 9.41 -2.09
C SER A 37 -9.15 9.55 -2.54
N THR A 38 -9.95 10.27 -1.75
CA THR A 38 -11.36 10.49 -2.04
C THR A 38 -11.59 11.91 -2.54
N PHE A 39 -12.31 12.03 -3.65
CA PHE A 39 -12.75 13.30 -4.23
C PHE A 39 -14.27 13.27 -4.38
N ARG A 40 -14.88 14.44 -4.42
CA ARG A 40 -16.34 14.54 -4.55
C ARG A 40 -16.70 15.61 -5.55
N VAL A 41 -17.47 15.21 -6.58
CA VAL A 41 -18.03 16.07 -7.62
C VAL A 41 -19.47 16.39 -7.25
N LEU A 42 -19.80 17.65 -7.10
CA LEU A 42 -21.15 18.10 -6.71
C LEU A 42 -22.00 18.45 -7.94
N PHE A 43 -23.32 18.33 -7.79
CA PHE A 43 -24.27 18.59 -8.85
C PHE A 43 -25.39 19.55 -8.41
N ALA A 44 -25.89 20.35 -9.35
CA ALA A 44 -27.10 21.10 -9.16
C ALA A 44 -28.31 20.15 -9.03
N SER A 45 -29.41 20.66 -8.44
CA SER A 45 -30.66 19.89 -8.30
C SER A 45 -31.16 19.44 -9.68
N GLY A 46 -31.56 18.16 -9.78
CA GLY A 46 -32.03 17.53 -11.01
C GLY A 46 -31.02 17.44 -12.16
N SER A 47 -29.78 17.89 -11.98
CA SER A 47 -28.76 17.93 -13.02
C SER A 47 -27.77 16.77 -12.92
N SER A 48 -27.26 16.31 -14.07
CA SER A 48 -26.14 15.41 -14.21
C SER A 48 -24.96 16.03 -14.97
N THR A 49 -25.00 17.36 -15.21
CA THR A 49 -23.90 18.07 -15.88
C THR A 49 -22.79 18.39 -14.90
N VAL A 50 -21.58 17.96 -15.20
CA VAL A 50 -20.37 18.34 -14.45
C VAL A 50 -20.05 19.78 -14.76
N GLN A 51 -20.16 20.66 -13.77
CA GLN A 51 -19.92 22.10 -13.95
C GLN A 51 -18.42 22.41 -13.98
N THR A 52 -18.05 23.56 -14.56
CA THR A 52 -16.66 23.96 -14.72
C THR A 52 -15.82 23.92 -13.42
N PRO A 53 -16.30 24.37 -12.25
CA PRO A 53 -15.55 24.24 -11.00
C PRO A 53 -15.28 22.77 -10.63
N GLU A 54 -16.24 21.88 -10.88
CA GLU A 54 -16.15 20.46 -10.56
C GLU A 54 -15.19 19.70 -11.48
N LEU A 55 -14.93 20.21 -12.68
CA LEU A 55 -13.90 19.66 -13.58
C LEU A 55 -12.49 19.71 -12.97
N ALA A 56 -12.23 20.70 -12.09
CA ALA A 56 -10.95 20.75 -11.35
C ALA A 56 -10.82 19.55 -10.41
N THR A 57 -11.88 19.15 -9.73
CA THR A 57 -11.93 17.97 -8.86
C THR A 57 -11.71 16.69 -9.67
N VAL A 58 -12.34 16.54 -10.84
CA VAL A 58 -12.13 15.40 -11.74
C VAL A 58 -10.68 15.32 -12.19
N ARG A 59 -10.09 16.48 -12.57
CA ARG A 59 -8.68 16.55 -12.96
C ARG A 59 -7.73 16.16 -11.83
N GLN A 60 -8.00 16.60 -10.60
CA GLN A 60 -7.22 16.18 -9.43
C GLN A 60 -7.28 14.67 -9.20
N ALA A 61 -8.45 14.04 -9.34
CA ALA A 61 -8.61 12.60 -9.24
C ALA A 61 -7.83 11.87 -10.36
N ALA A 62 -7.86 12.37 -11.59
CA ALA A 62 -7.11 11.82 -12.70
C ALA A 62 -5.58 11.93 -12.49
N VAL A 63 -5.10 13.05 -11.95
CA VAL A 63 -3.69 13.23 -11.57
C VAL A 63 -3.28 12.24 -10.49
N ALA A 64 -4.10 12.08 -9.44
CA ALA A 64 -3.86 11.11 -8.37
C ALA A 64 -3.77 9.67 -8.90
N TYR A 65 -4.65 9.29 -9.83
CA TYR A 65 -4.62 8.00 -10.49
C TYR A 65 -3.33 7.79 -11.31
N LYS A 66 -2.96 8.78 -12.13
CA LYS A 66 -1.77 8.70 -13.01
C LYS A 66 -0.45 8.69 -12.24
N ALA A 67 -0.42 9.25 -11.03
CA ALA A 67 0.76 9.26 -10.18
C ALA A 67 1.22 7.85 -9.76
N ARG A 68 0.34 6.85 -9.82
CA ARG A 68 0.64 5.45 -9.46
C ARG A 68 -0.02 4.48 -10.43
N PRO A 69 0.69 4.04 -11.47
CA PRO A 69 0.17 3.06 -12.42
C PRO A 69 -0.26 1.75 -11.73
N GLY A 70 -1.38 1.20 -12.18
CA GLY A 70 -1.97 -0.03 -11.61
C GLY A 70 -3.01 0.20 -10.52
N GLY A 71 -3.35 1.46 -10.23
CA GLY A 71 -4.50 1.81 -9.38
C GLY A 71 -5.83 1.57 -10.08
N ASN A 72 -6.91 1.70 -9.32
CA ASN A 72 -8.28 1.69 -9.83
C ASN A 72 -9.07 2.87 -9.25
N ILE A 73 -10.13 3.25 -9.94
CA ILE A 73 -11.08 4.27 -9.51
C ILE A 73 -12.42 3.60 -9.27
N VAL A 74 -13.02 3.89 -8.12
CA VAL A 74 -14.40 3.51 -7.81
C VAL A 74 -15.25 4.78 -7.77
N LEU A 75 -16.34 4.78 -8.53
CA LEU A 75 -17.31 5.85 -8.57
C LEU A 75 -18.61 5.41 -7.89
N THR A 76 -19.14 6.24 -7.00
CA THR A 76 -20.44 6.02 -6.40
C THR A 76 -21.29 7.28 -6.56
N GLY A 77 -22.41 7.17 -7.28
CA GLY A 77 -23.32 8.28 -7.53
C GLY A 77 -24.44 8.34 -6.51
N HIS A 78 -24.74 9.55 -6.04
CA HIS A 78 -25.77 9.82 -5.04
C HIS A 78 -26.71 10.94 -5.49
N THR A 79 -27.90 10.94 -4.91
CA THR A 79 -28.86 12.06 -4.94
C THR A 79 -29.25 12.45 -3.53
N ASP A 80 -29.83 13.65 -3.38
CA ASP A 80 -30.60 13.94 -2.18
C ASP A 80 -31.93 13.13 -2.19
N THR A 81 -32.68 13.19 -1.12
CA THR A 81 -33.91 12.43 -0.92
C THR A 81 -35.16 13.14 -1.51
N THR A 82 -34.98 14.24 -2.26
CA THR A 82 -36.08 14.91 -2.92
C THR A 82 -36.50 14.16 -4.18
N GLY A 83 -37.81 13.95 -4.32
CA GLY A 83 -38.42 13.34 -5.51
C GLY A 83 -38.67 11.85 -5.37
N ASN A 84 -38.74 11.16 -6.47
CA ASN A 84 -39.06 9.73 -6.53
C ASN A 84 -37.78 8.88 -6.56
N ALA A 85 -37.71 7.83 -5.77
CA ALA A 85 -36.55 6.95 -5.69
C ALA A 85 -36.12 6.36 -7.04
N GLY A 86 -37.05 5.98 -7.90
CA GLY A 86 -36.77 5.49 -9.25
C GLY A 86 -36.10 6.54 -10.14
N TYR A 87 -36.59 7.79 -10.06
CA TYR A 87 -35.96 8.92 -10.74
C TYR A 87 -34.56 9.19 -10.20
N ASN A 88 -34.37 9.18 -8.87
CA ASN A 88 -33.11 9.39 -8.20
C ASN A 88 -32.09 8.30 -8.56
N GLN A 89 -32.54 7.07 -8.72
CA GLN A 89 -31.67 5.98 -9.20
C GLN A 89 -31.15 6.27 -10.62
N VAL A 90 -32.00 6.66 -11.55
CA VAL A 90 -31.60 7.01 -12.93
C VAL A 90 -30.73 8.27 -12.96
N LEU A 91 -31.04 9.28 -12.14
CA LEU A 91 -30.24 10.50 -12.07
C LEU A 91 -28.81 10.23 -11.55
N SER A 92 -28.67 9.39 -10.53
CA SER A 92 -27.34 9.00 -10.03
C SER A 92 -26.54 8.24 -11.08
N GLN A 93 -27.15 7.36 -11.89
CA GLN A 93 -26.50 6.68 -13.01
C GLN A 93 -26.00 7.68 -14.06
N ARG A 94 -26.80 8.67 -14.43
CA ARG A 94 -26.39 9.74 -15.37
C ARG A 94 -25.22 10.56 -14.84
N ARG A 95 -25.20 10.88 -13.54
CA ARG A 95 -24.09 11.59 -12.89
C ARG A 95 -22.80 10.78 -12.96
N VAL A 96 -22.87 9.49 -12.63
CA VAL A 96 -21.73 8.58 -12.73
C VAL A 96 -21.20 8.50 -14.15
N ALA A 97 -22.09 8.37 -15.15
CA ALA A 97 -21.70 8.36 -16.57
C ALA A 97 -20.98 9.65 -16.98
N ALA A 98 -21.48 10.81 -16.53
CA ALA A 98 -20.86 12.11 -16.83
C ALA A 98 -19.45 12.24 -16.21
N VAL A 99 -19.27 11.80 -14.96
CA VAL A 99 -17.93 11.79 -14.31
C VAL A 99 -17.01 10.80 -14.98
N THR A 100 -17.49 9.61 -15.36
CA THR A 100 -16.71 8.62 -16.13
C THR A 100 -16.21 9.21 -17.44
N ALA A 101 -17.08 9.89 -18.20
CA ALA A 101 -16.68 10.54 -19.45
C ALA A 101 -15.64 11.65 -19.21
N ALA A 102 -15.79 12.43 -18.13
CA ALA A 102 -14.84 13.47 -17.78
C ALA A 102 -13.47 12.89 -17.36
N LEU A 103 -13.43 11.80 -16.60
CA LEU A 103 -12.20 11.08 -16.26
C LEU A 103 -11.53 10.48 -17.51
N ALA A 104 -12.31 9.93 -18.44
CA ALA A 104 -11.79 9.40 -19.71
C ALA A 104 -11.18 10.53 -20.57
N ALA A 105 -11.80 11.71 -20.60
CA ALA A 105 -11.24 12.90 -21.28
C ALA A 105 -9.92 13.35 -20.65
N GLU A 106 -9.72 13.15 -19.34
CA GLU A 106 -8.46 13.36 -18.64
C GLU A 106 -7.47 12.19 -18.83
N GLY A 107 -7.79 11.19 -19.65
CA GLY A 107 -6.91 10.07 -20.01
C GLY A 107 -6.88 8.91 -19.00
N VAL A 108 -7.90 8.75 -18.19
CA VAL A 108 -8.09 7.57 -17.35
C VAL A 108 -8.72 6.45 -18.18
N PRO A 109 -8.10 5.25 -18.26
CA PRO A 109 -8.67 4.13 -19.02
C PRO A 109 -9.99 3.64 -18.40
N ALA A 110 -11.00 3.37 -19.23
CA ALA A 110 -12.29 2.87 -18.77
C ALA A 110 -12.18 1.54 -17.99
N SER A 111 -11.20 0.70 -18.35
CA SER A 111 -10.91 -0.55 -17.65
C SER A 111 -10.45 -0.39 -16.20
N SER A 112 -10.00 0.82 -15.82
CA SER A 112 -9.60 1.15 -14.45
C SER A 112 -10.72 1.78 -13.63
N ILE A 113 -11.92 1.94 -14.20
CA ILE A 113 -13.05 2.59 -13.53
C ILE A 113 -14.12 1.54 -13.25
N THR A 114 -14.47 1.38 -11.98
CA THR A 114 -15.65 0.65 -11.52
C THR A 114 -16.67 1.65 -11.02
N SER A 115 -17.93 1.50 -11.39
CA SER A 115 -18.95 2.48 -11.06
C SER A 115 -20.22 1.84 -10.51
N SER A 116 -20.84 2.52 -9.55
CA SER A 116 -22.13 2.19 -8.96
C SER A 116 -22.98 3.45 -8.79
N ALA A 117 -24.27 3.28 -8.75
CA ALA A 117 -25.23 4.35 -8.54
C ALA A 117 -26.19 3.95 -7.41
N SER A 118 -26.19 4.72 -6.34
CA SER A 118 -26.97 4.44 -5.13
C SER A 118 -28.27 5.22 -5.06
N GLY A 119 -28.53 6.16 -6.01
CA GLY A 119 -29.68 7.04 -5.92
C GLY A 119 -29.66 7.81 -4.59
N GLU A 120 -30.77 7.76 -3.87
CA GLU A 120 -30.94 8.37 -2.55
C GLU A 120 -30.57 7.42 -1.39
N THR A 121 -30.16 6.16 -1.69
CA THR A 121 -29.79 5.20 -0.66
C THR A 121 -28.34 5.39 -0.20
N ASN A 122 -28.09 5.23 1.10
CA ASN A 122 -26.77 5.44 1.70
C ASN A 122 -26.12 6.78 1.32
N PRO A 123 -26.81 7.90 1.54
CA PRO A 123 -26.29 9.20 1.17
C PRO A 123 -25.06 9.57 2.01
N PRO A 124 -24.12 10.38 1.47
CA PRO A 124 -22.97 10.88 2.21
C PRO A 124 -23.33 11.61 3.51
N VAL A 125 -24.47 12.28 3.52
CA VAL A 125 -25.06 12.93 4.71
C VAL A 125 -26.43 12.33 4.94
N GLN A 126 -26.64 11.74 6.11
CA GLN A 126 -27.96 11.19 6.47
C GLN A 126 -28.99 12.32 6.64
N THR A 127 -30.04 12.25 5.89
CA THR A 127 -31.18 13.18 5.95
C THR A 127 -32.49 12.39 6.07
N GLY A 128 -33.55 13.08 6.50
CA GLY A 128 -34.89 12.54 6.37
C GLY A 128 -35.33 12.43 4.92
N ASP A 129 -36.55 11.96 4.69
CA ASP A 129 -37.16 11.91 3.38
C ASP A 129 -37.54 13.33 2.88
N GLN A 130 -37.49 13.53 1.55
CA GLN A 130 -37.81 14.80 0.87
C GLN A 130 -36.96 16.00 1.34
N VAL A 131 -35.68 15.75 1.77
CA VAL A 131 -34.75 16.80 2.18
C VAL A 131 -33.75 17.06 1.08
N SER A 132 -33.65 18.32 0.64
CA SER A 132 -32.63 18.73 -0.32
C SER A 132 -31.30 19.00 0.40
N ASP A 133 -30.25 18.29 0.00
CA ASP A 133 -28.88 18.50 0.49
C ASP A 133 -27.89 18.46 -0.67
N GLN A 134 -27.12 19.54 -0.83
CA GLN A 134 -26.12 19.63 -1.90
C GLN A 134 -25.02 18.57 -1.76
N LYS A 135 -24.64 18.20 -0.55
CA LYS A 135 -23.59 17.20 -0.32
C LYS A 135 -24.01 15.79 -0.78
N ASN A 136 -25.33 15.54 -0.77
CA ASN A 136 -25.89 14.28 -1.26
C ASN A 136 -26.02 14.25 -2.79
N ARG A 137 -26.11 15.40 -3.44
CA ARG A 137 -26.12 15.49 -4.91
C ARG A 137 -24.68 15.39 -5.44
N SER A 138 -24.10 14.21 -5.39
CA SER A 138 -22.68 14.04 -5.66
C SER A 138 -22.33 12.73 -6.36
N VAL A 139 -21.16 12.70 -6.94
CA VAL A 139 -20.41 11.47 -7.27
C VAL A 139 -19.13 11.46 -6.44
N GLU A 140 -18.97 10.44 -5.65
CA GLU A 140 -17.74 10.16 -4.95
C GLU A 140 -16.78 9.41 -5.86
N ILE A 141 -15.52 9.85 -5.89
CA ILE A 141 -14.43 9.26 -6.65
C ILE A 141 -13.40 8.76 -5.65
N VAL A 142 -13.26 7.46 -5.51
CA VAL A 142 -12.24 6.85 -4.66
C VAL A 142 -11.13 6.33 -5.58
N VAL A 143 -9.97 6.96 -5.52
CA VAL A 143 -8.76 6.50 -6.20
C VAL A 143 -8.00 5.59 -5.25
N SER A 144 -8.07 4.29 -5.49
CA SER A 144 -7.31 3.29 -4.75
C SER A 144 -5.98 3.07 -5.45
N MET A 145 -4.90 3.27 -4.72
CA MET A 145 -3.56 3.03 -5.23
C MET A 145 -3.06 1.73 -4.62
N PRO A 146 -2.52 0.79 -5.43
CA PRO A 146 -1.84 -0.35 -4.86
C PRO A 146 -0.70 0.15 -3.96
N PRO A 147 -0.36 -0.57 -2.90
CA PRO A 147 0.81 -0.24 -2.12
C PRO A 147 2.02 -0.14 -3.06
N PRO A 148 2.96 0.78 -2.80
CA PRO A 148 4.16 0.88 -3.62
C PRO A 148 4.85 -0.48 -3.64
N ARG A 149 5.16 -0.97 -4.85
CA ARG A 149 5.90 -2.24 -4.98
C ARG A 149 7.22 -2.09 -4.26
N MET A 150 7.50 -3.03 -3.38
CA MET A 150 8.80 -3.08 -2.73
C MET A 150 9.91 -3.17 -3.79
N THR A 151 10.95 -2.37 -3.60
CA THR A 151 12.17 -2.55 -4.38
C THR A 151 12.79 -3.90 -4.06
N ASP A 152 13.65 -4.41 -4.94
CA ASP A 152 14.37 -5.65 -4.72
C ASP A 152 15.14 -5.63 -3.40
N ALA A 153 15.77 -4.49 -3.08
CA ALA A 153 16.50 -4.31 -1.83
C ALA A 153 15.58 -4.41 -0.59
N GLN A 154 14.39 -3.81 -0.64
CA GLN A 154 13.40 -3.90 0.45
C GLN A 154 12.85 -5.31 0.62
N TYR A 155 12.55 -5.99 -0.50
CA TYR A 155 12.07 -7.36 -0.47
C TYR A 155 13.15 -8.32 0.04
N CYS A 156 14.39 -8.13 -0.40
CA CYS A 156 15.56 -8.85 0.11
C CYS A 156 15.75 -8.66 1.62
N ALA A 157 15.62 -7.43 2.11
CA ALA A 157 15.75 -7.14 3.54
C ALA A 157 14.68 -7.88 4.37
N MET A 158 13.50 -8.11 3.79
CA MET A 158 12.42 -8.86 4.44
C MET A 158 12.61 -10.39 4.37
N LEU A 159 13.18 -10.92 3.28
CA LEU A 159 13.43 -12.36 3.11
C LEU A 159 14.65 -12.83 3.90
N ALA A 160 15.71 -12.04 3.95
CA ALA A 160 17.00 -12.43 4.51
C ALA A 160 16.94 -12.94 5.96
N PRO A 161 16.23 -12.31 6.93
CA PRO A 161 16.14 -12.82 8.29
C PRO A 161 15.43 -14.18 8.35
N LYS A 162 14.34 -14.36 7.57
CA LYS A 162 13.60 -15.63 7.51
C LYS A 162 14.48 -16.77 6.96
N VAL A 163 15.25 -16.49 5.93
CA VAL A 163 16.18 -17.43 5.33
C VAL A 163 17.28 -17.83 6.33
N ARG A 164 17.86 -16.89 7.07
CA ARG A 164 18.86 -17.17 8.10
C ARG A 164 18.28 -17.99 9.25
N GLU A 165 17.07 -17.71 9.68
CA GLU A 165 16.36 -18.47 10.71
C GLU A 165 16.17 -19.93 10.30
N VAL A 166 15.69 -20.17 9.08
CA VAL A 166 15.43 -21.52 8.56
C VAL A 166 16.72 -22.29 8.32
N SER A 167 17.74 -21.66 7.74
CA SER A 167 19.00 -22.31 7.44
C SER A 167 19.83 -22.62 8.70
N ARG A 168 19.62 -21.89 9.80
CA ARG A 168 20.41 -22.01 11.05
C ARG A 168 21.92 -22.06 10.81
N GLY A 169 22.37 -21.36 9.77
CA GLY A 169 23.78 -21.35 9.37
C GLY A 169 24.23 -22.58 8.57
N ASN A 170 23.34 -23.52 8.27
CA ASN A 170 23.65 -24.69 7.47
C ASN A 170 23.39 -24.41 5.98
N ASP A 171 24.42 -24.09 5.23
CA ASP A 171 24.40 -23.88 3.78
C ASP A 171 25.52 -24.66 3.13
N PRO A 172 25.41 -26.01 3.02
CA PRO A 172 26.47 -26.86 2.49
C PRO A 172 26.77 -26.56 1.01
N SER A 173 25.87 -25.90 0.29
CA SER A 173 26.08 -25.55 -1.12
C SER A 173 26.76 -24.18 -1.32
N GLY A 174 26.76 -23.32 -0.29
CA GLY A 174 27.20 -21.92 -0.38
C GLY A 174 26.27 -21.03 -1.22
N ASN A 175 25.19 -21.60 -1.78
CA ASN A 175 24.28 -20.87 -2.68
C ASN A 175 23.41 -19.87 -1.92
N LEU A 176 23.08 -20.17 -0.67
CA LEU A 176 22.29 -19.29 0.18
C LEU A 176 23.08 -18.03 0.54
N GLY A 177 24.36 -18.19 0.88
CA GLY A 177 25.26 -17.07 1.12
C GLY A 177 25.39 -16.18 -0.11
N ARG A 178 25.51 -16.76 -1.31
CA ARG A 178 25.54 -16.02 -2.59
C ARG A 178 24.24 -15.30 -2.87
N ALA A 179 23.09 -15.94 -2.64
CA ALA A 179 21.78 -15.33 -2.80
C ALA A 179 21.57 -14.13 -1.87
N LEU A 180 21.99 -14.25 -0.60
CA LEU A 180 21.96 -13.16 0.36
C LEU A 180 22.88 -12.00 -0.04
N ALA A 181 24.09 -12.29 -0.52
CA ALA A 181 25.04 -11.28 -0.99
C ALA A 181 24.52 -10.53 -2.22
N ASN A 182 23.96 -11.23 -3.21
CA ASN A 182 23.33 -10.61 -4.38
C ASN A 182 22.13 -9.73 -3.99
N CYS A 183 21.35 -10.17 -3.05
CA CYS A 183 20.27 -9.37 -2.50
C CYS A 183 20.76 -8.07 -1.84
N GLN A 184 21.82 -8.13 -1.04
CA GLN A 184 22.43 -6.96 -0.40
C GLN A 184 23.05 -5.99 -1.41
N ALA A 185 23.59 -6.52 -2.52
CA ALA A 185 24.13 -5.72 -3.62
C ALA A 185 23.05 -5.06 -4.51
N GLY A 186 21.76 -5.31 -4.24
CA GLY A 186 20.66 -4.76 -5.03
C GLY A 186 20.41 -5.49 -6.35
N THR A 187 21.11 -6.60 -6.61
CA THR A 187 20.91 -7.46 -7.79
C THR A 187 19.95 -8.59 -7.42
N GLY A 188 18.64 -8.26 -7.44
CA GLY A 188 17.58 -9.19 -7.01
C GLY A 188 17.35 -10.38 -7.94
N ASP A 189 17.85 -10.35 -9.16
CA ASP A 189 17.52 -11.31 -10.22
C ASP A 189 17.83 -12.77 -9.87
N TYR A 190 18.90 -13.02 -9.15
CA TYR A 190 19.24 -14.36 -8.66
C TYR A 190 18.84 -14.57 -7.19
N GLY A 191 19.09 -13.58 -6.36
CA GLY A 191 18.92 -13.71 -4.90
C GLY A 191 17.47 -13.94 -4.48
N ILE A 192 16.52 -13.18 -5.03
CA ILE A 192 15.10 -13.27 -4.68
C ILE A 192 14.49 -14.61 -5.08
N PRO A 193 14.59 -15.09 -6.33
CA PRO A 193 14.04 -16.38 -6.72
C PRO A 193 14.60 -17.55 -5.90
N PHE A 194 15.89 -17.51 -5.60
CA PHE A 194 16.52 -18.56 -4.79
C PHE A 194 16.00 -18.57 -3.36
N MET A 195 15.93 -17.40 -2.70
CA MET A 195 15.45 -17.29 -1.33
C MET A 195 13.97 -17.63 -1.20
N THR A 196 13.13 -17.22 -2.15
CA THR A 196 11.71 -17.57 -2.16
C THR A 196 11.50 -19.08 -2.36
N SER A 197 12.24 -19.70 -3.27
CA SER A 197 12.23 -21.16 -3.47
C SER A 197 12.67 -21.91 -2.23
N PHE A 198 13.77 -21.47 -1.59
CA PHE A 198 14.26 -22.06 -0.36
C PHE A 198 13.24 -22.00 0.78
N LEU A 199 12.58 -20.84 0.99
CA LEU A 199 11.54 -20.69 2.01
C LEU A 199 10.35 -21.59 1.72
N THR A 200 9.91 -21.66 0.46
CA THR A 200 8.78 -22.51 0.03
C THR A 200 9.07 -23.99 0.28
N GLN A 201 10.27 -24.46 -0.05
CA GLN A 201 10.71 -25.85 0.18
C GLN A 201 10.76 -26.20 1.67
N ASN A 202 10.95 -25.23 2.54
CA ASN A 202 10.97 -25.41 3.99
C ASN A 202 9.61 -25.06 4.66
N ASN A 203 8.52 -24.99 3.89
CA ASN A 203 7.17 -24.65 4.36
C ASN A 203 7.06 -23.31 5.11
N VAL A 204 7.91 -22.35 4.79
CA VAL A 204 7.84 -21.00 5.34
C VAL A 204 7.06 -20.10 4.38
N PRO A 205 6.01 -19.42 4.85
CA PRO A 205 5.23 -18.54 3.99
C PRO A 205 6.09 -17.40 3.44
N VAL A 206 6.11 -17.28 2.11
CA VAL A 206 6.78 -16.19 1.40
C VAL A 206 5.84 -14.99 1.37
N PRO A 207 6.23 -13.84 1.91
CA PRO A 207 5.40 -12.64 1.87
C PRO A 207 5.20 -12.17 0.42
N PRO A 208 4.02 -11.61 0.09
CA PRO A 208 3.77 -11.07 -1.25
C PRO A 208 4.70 -9.87 -1.51
N ARG A 209 5.11 -9.72 -2.77
CA ARG A 209 5.92 -8.60 -3.26
C ARG A 209 5.02 -7.45 -3.73
N THR A 210 4.11 -7.01 -2.87
CA THR A 210 3.17 -5.91 -3.16
C THR A 210 3.69 -4.59 -2.63
#